data_22c411a122e8b83ec80a71747f36a886
#
_entry.id   22c411a122e8b83ec80a71747f36a886
#
_cell.length_a   1.000
_cell.length_b   1.000
_cell.length_c   1.000
_cell.angle_alpha   90.00
_cell.angle_beta   90.00
_cell.angle_gamma   90.00
#
_symmetry.space_group_name_H-M   'P 1'
#
loop_
_entity.id
_entity.type
_entity.pdbx_description
1 polymer ?
#
loop_
_entity_poly.entity_id
_entity_poly.type
_entity_poly.pdbx_seq_one_letter_code
_entity_poly.pdbx_strand_id
1 'polypeptide(L)'
;YYHSSYLGKPHDHLWMNTTSPTLMYEELRKAYDMTADRIWLLNAGDIKACEFAVDFFLSMAYDIDSFNFDRAATYRTEWLCGMLGDEYRNEYQDVINSFYKLAFARRPEFMGWGYQWATDKHGRERNTDTDFSLTNYREVDSRLSEYRRIGSITEKILNKLPEEKKACFYQSLYLSLIHISEPT
;
A
#
# COMPACT_ATOMS: atom_id res chain seq x y z
N TYR A 1 -5.76 17.13 7.50
CA TYR A 1 -5.54 15.86 8.19
C TYR A 1 -5.75 14.72 7.22
N TYR A 2 -4.73 13.87 7.05
CA TYR A 2 -4.75 12.75 6.12
C TYR A 2 -4.43 11.43 6.84
N HIS A 3 -5.02 10.32 6.37
CA HIS A 3 -4.79 8.98 6.90
C HIS A 3 -4.12 8.10 5.84
N SER A 4 -2.87 7.71 6.06
CA SER A 4 -2.22 6.63 5.31
C SER A 4 -2.43 5.27 5.97
N SER A 5 -2.81 5.27 7.25
CA SER A 5 -3.33 4.13 8.00
C SER A 5 -4.66 4.52 8.65
N TYR A 6 -5.51 3.54 8.90
CA TYR A 6 -6.85 3.78 9.41
C TYR A 6 -7.13 2.89 10.62
N LEU A 7 -7.60 3.51 11.70
CA LEU A 7 -8.18 2.82 12.85
C LEU A 7 -9.63 3.27 12.97
N GLY A 8 -10.57 2.35 12.82
CA GLY A 8 -11.99 2.68 12.90
C GLY A 8 -12.82 2.04 11.79
N LYS A 9 -14.10 2.42 11.75
CA LYS A 9 -15.07 1.89 10.77
C LYS A 9 -14.71 2.30 9.34
N PRO A 10 -14.92 1.44 8.34
CA PRO A 10 -15.52 0.11 8.41
C PRO A 10 -14.57 -1.01 8.85
N HIS A 11 -13.27 -0.80 8.81
CA HIS A 11 -12.22 -1.75 9.19
C HIS A 11 -11.13 -1.09 10.00
N ASP A 12 -10.64 -1.81 11.02
CA ASP A 12 -9.32 -1.58 11.60
C ASP A 12 -8.24 -2.34 10.82
N HIS A 13 -7.00 -2.02 11.09
CA HIS A 13 -5.84 -2.75 10.60
C HIS A 13 -5.78 -2.85 9.08
N LEU A 14 -5.60 -1.71 8.42
CA LEU A 14 -5.33 -1.67 6.99
C LEU A 14 -4.02 -2.40 6.70
N TRP A 15 -3.98 -3.08 5.55
CA TRP A 15 -2.75 -3.69 5.09
C TRP A 15 -1.70 -2.64 4.72
N MET A 16 -0.42 -3.01 4.87
CA MET A 16 0.71 -2.11 4.73
C MET A 16 0.80 -1.49 3.34
N ASN A 17 0.89 -0.15 3.30
CA ASN A 17 1.14 0.64 2.10
C ASN A 17 0.16 0.40 0.93
N THR A 18 -1.09 0.02 1.18
CA THR A 18 -2.09 -0.22 0.12
C THR A 18 -2.69 1.05 -0.47
N THR A 19 -2.48 2.20 0.15
CA THR A 19 -2.86 3.50 -0.41
C THR A 19 -1.80 3.93 -1.42
N SER A 20 -2.18 4.08 -2.70
CA SER A 20 -1.21 4.45 -3.73
C SER A 20 -0.75 5.89 -3.58
N PRO A 21 0.52 6.19 -3.92
CA PRO A 21 1.04 7.55 -3.89
C PRO A 21 0.32 8.47 -4.89
N THR A 22 -0.19 7.96 -5.99
CA THR A 22 -0.99 8.74 -6.93
C THR A 22 -2.32 9.19 -6.35
N LEU A 23 -2.99 8.35 -5.57
CA LEU A 23 -4.20 8.73 -4.83
C LEU A 23 -3.87 9.75 -3.74
N MET A 24 -2.78 9.54 -2.99
CA MET A 24 -2.32 10.51 -1.99
C MET A 24 -2.04 11.87 -2.63
N TYR A 25 -1.34 11.88 -3.76
CA TYR A 25 -1.06 13.10 -4.52
C TYR A 25 -2.34 13.81 -4.93
N GLU A 26 -3.28 13.09 -5.53
CA GLU A 26 -4.55 13.67 -6.01
C GLU A 26 -5.31 14.35 -4.86
N GLU A 27 -5.50 13.67 -3.75
CA GLU A 27 -6.28 14.19 -2.63
C GLU A 27 -5.56 15.33 -1.88
N LEU A 28 -4.24 15.23 -1.71
CA LEU A 28 -3.46 16.27 -1.07
C LEU A 28 -3.34 17.51 -1.95
N ARG A 29 -3.21 17.35 -3.28
CA ARG A 29 -3.20 18.47 -4.22
C ARG A 29 -4.53 19.20 -4.23
N LYS A 30 -5.66 18.48 -4.29
CA LYS A 30 -7.00 19.06 -4.16
C LYS A 30 -7.16 19.85 -2.86
N ALA A 31 -6.71 19.29 -1.73
CA ALA A 31 -6.79 19.96 -0.45
C ALA A 31 -5.95 21.25 -0.43
N TYR A 32 -4.74 21.21 -0.96
CA TYR A 32 -3.86 22.37 -1.06
C TYR A 32 -4.46 23.47 -1.93
N ASP A 33 -4.97 23.13 -3.11
CA ASP A 33 -5.60 24.08 -4.03
C ASP A 33 -6.88 24.72 -3.44
N MET A 34 -7.48 24.05 -2.43
CA MET A 34 -8.61 24.56 -1.64
C MET A 34 -8.16 25.23 -0.32
N THR A 35 -6.94 25.74 -0.29
CA THR A 35 -6.36 26.53 0.82
C THR A 35 -5.97 25.76 2.08
N ALA A 36 -5.89 24.43 2.05
CA ALA A 36 -5.31 23.64 3.13
C ALA A 36 -3.77 23.62 3.04
N ASP A 37 -3.15 24.81 3.15
CA ASP A 37 -1.73 25.07 2.84
C ASP A 37 -0.86 25.40 4.07
N ARG A 38 -1.45 25.41 5.28
CA ARG A 38 -0.74 25.88 6.49
C ARG A 38 -0.24 24.78 7.39
N ILE A 39 -1.07 23.80 7.68
CA ILE A 39 -0.73 22.70 8.59
C ILE A 39 -1.23 21.40 7.99
N TRP A 40 -0.31 20.46 7.81
CA TRP A 40 -0.61 19.13 7.37
C TRP A 40 -0.32 18.13 8.48
N LEU A 41 -1.29 17.26 8.78
CA LEU A 41 -1.18 16.21 9.78
C LEU A 41 -1.40 14.85 9.12
N LEU A 42 -0.51 13.91 9.39
CA LEU A 42 -0.59 12.53 8.90
C LEU A 42 -0.88 11.58 10.05
N ASN A 43 -1.92 10.76 9.90
CA ASN A 43 -2.05 9.54 10.66
C ASN A 43 -1.36 8.40 9.89
N ALA A 44 -0.19 7.99 10.37
CA ALA A 44 0.62 6.96 9.72
C ALA A 44 0.38 5.57 10.29
N GLY A 45 -0.26 5.43 11.45
CA GLY A 45 -0.28 4.18 12.21
C GLY A 45 1.13 3.84 12.71
N ASP A 46 1.55 2.61 12.53
CA ASP A 46 2.91 2.19 12.83
C ASP A 46 3.89 2.74 11.79
N ILE A 47 5.01 3.31 12.24
CA ILE A 47 6.01 3.89 11.34
C ILE A 47 6.73 2.80 10.57
N LYS A 48 7.18 1.74 11.27
CA LYS A 48 7.88 0.62 10.63
C LYS A 48 6.98 -0.10 9.63
N ALA A 49 7.59 -0.45 8.48
CA ALA A 49 6.97 -0.97 7.27
C ALA A 49 6.04 0.02 6.54
N CYS A 50 5.78 1.22 7.11
CA CYS A 50 4.96 2.27 6.48
C CYS A 50 5.76 3.57 6.26
N GLU A 51 7.08 3.54 6.38
CA GLU A 51 7.98 4.70 6.22
C GLU A 51 7.78 5.40 4.88
N PHE A 52 7.52 4.64 3.83
CA PHE A 52 7.27 5.18 2.50
C PHE A 52 6.13 6.20 2.47
N ALA A 53 4.99 5.87 3.10
CA ALA A 53 3.84 6.75 3.12
C ALA A 53 4.12 8.06 3.89
N VAL A 54 4.93 7.96 4.96
CA VAL A 54 5.39 9.12 5.74
C VAL A 54 6.32 9.99 4.91
N ASP A 55 7.31 9.39 4.27
CA ASP A 55 8.28 10.10 3.41
C ASP A 55 7.58 10.81 2.26
N PHE A 56 6.69 10.13 1.55
CA PHE A 56 5.92 10.71 0.45
C PHE A 56 5.07 11.91 0.91
N PHE A 57 4.33 11.75 2.01
CA PHE A 57 3.51 12.84 2.56
C PHE A 57 4.34 14.05 2.96
N LEU A 58 5.45 13.85 3.67
CA LEU A 58 6.31 14.94 4.12
C LEU A 58 7.03 15.62 2.94
N SER A 59 7.43 14.87 1.93
CA SER A 59 8.03 15.43 0.72
C SER A 59 7.04 16.31 -0.05
N MET A 60 5.78 15.88 -0.15
CA MET A 60 4.72 16.70 -0.72
C MET A 60 4.43 17.96 0.13
N ALA A 61 4.41 17.80 1.46
CA ALA A 61 4.19 18.94 2.37
C ALA A 61 5.31 19.98 2.28
N TYR A 62 6.54 19.53 1.99
CA TYR A 62 7.70 20.41 1.82
C TYR A 62 7.68 21.18 0.50
N ASP A 63 7.35 20.51 -0.62
CA ASP A 63 7.32 21.11 -1.95
C ASP A 63 6.29 20.41 -2.85
N ILE A 64 5.04 20.81 -2.72
CA ILE A 64 3.93 20.22 -3.47
C ILE A 64 4.01 20.51 -4.97
N ASP A 65 4.60 21.65 -5.36
CA ASP A 65 4.67 22.07 -6.75
C ASP A 65 5.73 21.28 -7.54
N SER A 66 6.63 20.59 -6.85
CA SER A 66 7.54 19.64 -7.47
C SER A 66 6.89 18.31 -7.86
N PHE A 67 5.65 18.06 -7.43
CA PHE A 67 4.92 16.83 -7.71
C PHE A 67 3.94 16.97 -8.87
N ASN A 68 3.84 15.92 -9.64
CA ASN A 68 2.79 15.65 -10.62
C ASN A 68 2.43 14.16 -10.58
N PHE A 69 1.48 13.70 -11.40
CA PHE A 69 1.08 12.30 -11.43
C PHE A 69 2.23 11.34 -11.79
N ASP A 70 3.08 11.73 -12.74
CA ASP A 70 4.20 10.87 -13.18
C ASP A 70 5.21 10.70 -12.04
N ARG A 71 5.58 11.78 -11.36
CA ARG A 71 6.47 11.73 -10.20
C ARG A 71 5.83 10.92 -9.06
N ALA A 72 4.55 11.12 -8.78
CA ALA A 72 3.84 10.34 -7.76
C ALA A 72 3.83 8.84 -8.10
N ALA A 73 3.62 8.47 -9.37
CA ALA A 73 3.60 7.08 -9.82
C ALA A 73 4.96 6.38 -9.72
N THR A 74 6.07 7.12 -9.86
CA THR A 74 7.43 6.57 -9.80
C THR A 74 8.12 6.76 -8.46
N TYR A 75 7.56 7.57 -7.57
CA TYR A 75 8.22 7.99 -6.33
C TYR A 75 8.66 6.82 -5.44
N ARG A 76 7.84 5.78 -5.30
CA ARG A 76 8.20 4.61 -4.48
C ARG A 76 9.38 3.84 -5.08
N THR A 77 9.46 3.78 -6.39
CA THR A 77 10.60 3.20 -7.10
C THR A 77 11.87 4.00 -6.86
N GLU A 78 11.79 5.33 -6.99
CA GLU A 78 12.91 6.23 -6.71
C GLU A 78 13.38 6.12 -5.25
N TRP A 79 12.44 6.08 -4.32
CA TRP A 79 12.71 5.89 -2.90
C TRP A 79 13.45 4.57 -2.60
N LEU A 80 13.01 3.45 -3.22
CA LEU A 80 13.72 2.16 -3.12
C LEU A 80 15.10 2.24 -3.75
N CYS A 81 15.24 2.83 -4.93
CA CYS A 81 16.53 3.00 -5.61
C CYS A 81 17.51 3.83 -4.78
N GLY A 82 17.04 4.87 -4.10
CA GLY A 82 17.86 5.68 -3.19
C GLY A 82 18.48 4.87 -2.04
N MET A 83 17.77 3.85 -1.54
CA MET A 83 18.26 2.98 -0.45
C MET A 83 19.03 1.76 -0.95
N LEU A 84 18.60 1.16 -2.04
CA LEU A 84 19.03 -0.17 -2.47
C LEU A 84 19.91 -0.15 -3.73
N GLY A 85 19.86 0.94 -4.50
CA GLY A 85 20.53 1.10 -5.78
C GLY A 85 19.61 0.84 -6.97
N ASP A 86 20.09 1.22 -8.16
CA ASP A 86 19.30 1.25 -9.40
C ASP A 86 19.25 -0.08 -10.17
N GLU A 87 20.00 -1.09 -9.73
CA GLU A 87 20.18 -2.36 -10.46
C GLU A 87 18.83 -3.03 -10.81
N TYR A 88 17.83 -2.91 -9.92
CA TYR A 88 16.51 -3.55 -10.08
C TYR A 88 15.39 -2.53 -10.25
N ARG A 89 15.67 -1.36 -10.76
CA ARG A 89 14.69 -0.26 -10.93
C ARG A 89 13.42 -0.68 -11.67
N ASN A 90 13.58 -1.40 -12.78
CA ASN A 90 12.45 -1.82 -13.60
C ASN A 90 11.60 -2.88 -12.88
N GLU A 91 12.24 -3.80 -12.19
CA GLU A 91 11.58 -4.82 -11.38
C GLU A 91 10.84 -4.19 -10.19
N TYR A 92 11.43 -3.21 -9.52
CA TYR A 92 10.74 -2.44 -8.47
C TYR A 92 9.48 -1.78 -9.01
N GLN A 93 9.58 -1.10 -10.15
CA GLN A 93 8.44 -0.41 -10.76
C GLN A 93 7.33 -1.40 -11.18
N ASP A 94 7.67 -2.55 -11.78
CA ASP A 94 6.71 -3.58 -12.14
C ASP A 94 5.99 -4.14 -10.92
N VAL A 95 6.74 -4.50 -9.88
CA VAL A 95 6.18 -5.02 -8.62
C VAL A 95 5.26 -3.99 -7.96
N ILE A 96 5.69 -2.74 -7.86
CA ILE A 96 4.93 -1.65 -7.24
C ILE A 96 3.63 -1.38 -8.01
N ASN A 97 3.70 -1.32 -9.33
CA ASN A 97 2.52 -1.10 -10.18
C ASN A 97 1.50 -2.22 -10.02
N SER A 98 1.96 -3.48 -10.05
CA SER A 98 1.09 -4.64 -9.85
C SER A 98 0.49 -4.66 -8.45
N PHE A 99 1.27 -4.37 -7.42
CA PHE A 99 0.79 -4.28 -6.05
C PHE A 99 -0.34 -3.25 -5.89
N TYR A 100 -0.14 -2.03 -6.37
CA TYR A 100 -1.17 -1.00 -6.28
C TYR A 100 -2.39 -1.29 -7.16
N LYS A 101 -2.21 -1.90 -8.32
CA LYS A 101 -3.33 -2.36 -9.16
C LYS A 101 -4.20 -3.40 -8.43
N LEU A 102 -3.57 -4.36 -7.77
CA LEU A 102 -4.27 -5.39 -6.99
C LEU A 102 -4.96 -4.79 -5.76
N ALA A 103 -4.28 -3.87 -5.05
CA ALA A 103 -4.84 -3.18 -3.89
C ALA A 103 -6.00 -2.26 -4.28
N PHE A 104 -5.95 -1.60 -5.44
CA PHE A 104 -7.03 -0.77 -5.95
C PHE A 104 -8.25 -1.60 -6.37
N ALA A 105 -8.02 -2.74 -7.05
CA ALA A 105 -9.11 -3.64 -7.44
C ALA A 105 -9.88 -4.17 -6.23
N ARG A 106 -9.16 -4.56 -5.18
CA ARG A 106 -9.72 -4.92 -3.86
C ARG A 106 -8.63 -4.86 -2.79
N ARG A 107 -8.88 -4.11 -1.76
CA ARG A 107 -7.95 -4.06 -0.61
C ARG A 107 -7.97 -5.37 0.16
N PRO A 108 -6.80 -5.84 0.64
CA PRO A 108 -6.70 -7.11 1.37
C PRO A 108 -7.63 -7.18 2.58
N GLU A 109 -7.80 -6.09 3.31
CA GLU A 109 -8.66 -6.00 4.49
C GLU A 109 -10.14 -6.28 4.22
N PHE A 110 -10.61 -6.14 2.97
CA PHE A 110 -11.99 -6.42 2.58
C PHE A 110 -12.20 -7.83 2.00
N MET A 111 -11.20 -8.70 2.06
CA MET A 111 -11.32 -10.06 1.53
C MET A 111 -11.91 -11.04 2.55
N GLY A 112 -11.66 -10.82 3.85
CA GLY A 112 -12.14 -11.70 4.92
C GLY A 112 -13.55 -11.36 5.42
N TRP A 113 -13.86 -10.08 5.54
CA TRP A 113 -15.18 -9.59 6.00
C TRP A 113 -15.47 -8.20 5.42
N GLY A 114 -16.76 -7.85 5.37
CA GLY A 114 -17.22 -6.60 4.77
C GLY A 114 -17.12 -5.40 5.71
N TYR A 115 -17.64 -5.52 6.92
CA TYR A 115 -17.75 -4.41 7.86
C TYR A 115 -17.56 -4.89 9.30
N GLN A 116 -16.68 -4.27 10.04
CA GLN A 116 -16.53 -4.45 11.48
C GLN A 116 -17.59 -3.60 12.21
N TRP A 117 -17.97 -4.02 13.41
CA TRP A 117 -18.95 -3.32 14.26
C TRP A 117 -20.35 -3.19 13.65
N ALA A 118 -20.76 -4.08 12.74
CA ALA A 118 -22.15 -4.20 12.38
C ALA A 118 -22.97 -4.63 13.61
N THR A 119 -24.12 -3.98 13.84
CA THR A 119 -24.98 -4.31 14.99
C THR A 119 -26.03 -5.32 14.54
N ASP A 120 -26.11 -6.46 15.22
CA ASP A 120 -27.15 -7.46 15.01
C ASP A 120 -28.51 -7.03 15.65
N LYS A 121 -29.56 -7.81 15.43
CA LYS A 121 -30.89 -7.54 15.98
C LYS A 121 -30.96 -7.52 17.52
N HIS A 122 -29.94 -7.96 18.19
CA HIS A 122 -29.82 -7.96 19.65
C HIS A 122 -28.89 -6.85 20.16
N GLY A 123 -28.44 -5.94 19.29
CA GLY A 123 -27.54 -4.84 19.65
C GLY A 123 -26.07 -5.27 19.84
N ARG A 124 -25.70 -6.48 19.43
CA ARG A 124 -24.31 -6.98 19.55
C ARG A 124 -23.52 -6.62 18.31
N GLU A 125 -22.30 -6.15 18.49
CA GLU A 125 -21.39 -5.89 17.40
C GLU A 125 -20.88 -7.21 16.80
N ARG A 126 -20.79 -7.26 15.47
CA ARG A 126 -20.25 -8.38 14.70
C ARG A 126 -19.69 -7.92 13.37
N ASN A 127 -18.88 -8.75 12.76
CA ASN A 127 -18.46 -8.55 11.38
C ASN A 127 -19.58 -8.97 10.41
N THR A 128 -19.67 -8.29 9.28
CA THR A 128 -20.48 -8.77 8.15
C THR A 128 -19.65 -9.64 7.23
N ASP A 129 -20.33 -10.50 6.48
CA ASP A 129 -19.65 -11.31 5.45
C ASP A 129 -19.08 -10.41 4.35
N THR A 130 -17.98 -10.85 3.77
CA THR A 130 -17.42 -10.19 2.58
C THR A 130 -18.26 -10.50 1.34
N ASP A 131 -18.26 -9.59 0.39
CA ASP A 131 -18.80 -9.83 -0.94
C ASP A 131 -17.73 -10.42 -1.91
N PHE A 132 -16.53 -10.72 -1.39
CA PHE A 132 -15.45 -11.34 -2.17
C PHE A 132 -15.82 -12.78 -2.54
N SER A 133 -15.96 -13.04 -3.84
CA SER A 133 -16.36 -14.35 -4.33
C SER A 133 -15.14 -15.22 -4.64
N LEU A 134 -15.17 -16.44 -4.14
CA LEU A 134 -14.14 -17.46 -4.46
C LEU A 134 -14.27 -18.02 -5.89
N THR A 135 -15.43 -17.87 -6.52
CA THR A 135 -15.76 -18.51 -7.81
C THR A 135 -16.06 -17.55 -8.94
N ASN A 136 -16.65 -16.38 -8.61
CA ASN A 136 -17.07 -15.42 -9.62
C ASN A 136 -15.85 -14.70 -10.23
N TYR A 137 -15.90 -14.46 -11.53
CA TYR A 137 -14.92 -13.68 -12.30
C TYR A 137 -13.48 -14.24 -12.26
N ARG A 138 -13.25 -15.43 -11.69
CA ARG A 138 -11.92 -15.99 -11.46
C ARG A 138 -10.99 -15.02 -10.68
N GLU A 139 -11.57 -14.23 -9.80
CA GLU A 139 -10.87 -13.18 -9.09
C GLU A 139 -9.75 -13.75 -8.22
N VAL A 140 -10.00 -14.84 -7.49
CA VAL A 140 -9.01 -15.53 -6.65
C VAL A 140 -7.83 -16.01 -7.49
N ASP A 141 -8.10 -16.76 -8.57
CA ASP A 141 -7.04 -17.30 -9.43
C ASP A 141 -6.16 -16.20 -10.01
N SER A 142 -6.79 -15.13 -10.50
CA SER A 142 -6.09 -13.99 -11.09
C SER A 142 -5.22 -13.27 -10.07
N ARG A 143 -5.75 -13.02 -8.87
CA ARG A 143 -4.99 -12.38 -7.77
C ARG A 143 -3.83 -13.22 -7.31
N LEU A 144 -4.05 -14.51 -7.03
CA LEU A 144 -2.99 -15.43 -6.60
C LEU A 144 -1.89 -15.56 -7.66
N SER A 145 -2.27 -15.67 -8.93
CA SER A 145 -1.30 -15.72 -10.03
C SER A 145 -0.40 -14.48 -10.06
N GLU A 146 -0.99 -13.29 -9.92
CA GLU A 146 -0.23 -12.06 -9.97
C GLU A 146 0.61 -11.83 -8.69
N TYR A 147 0.09 -12.13 -7.50
CA TYR A 147 0.88 -12.08 -6.27
C TYR A 147 2.06 -13.06 -6.30
N ARG A 148 1.86 -14.28 -6.81
CA ARG A 148 2.97 -15.25 -6.99
C ARG A 148 4.01 -14.74 -7.98
N ARG A 149 3.59 -14.10 -9.07
CA ARG A 149 4.50 -13.50 -10.05
C ARG A 149 5.39 -12.44 -9.41
N ILE A 150 4.79 -11.44 -8.75
CA ILE A 150 5.55 -10.35 -8.12
C ILE A 150 6.34 -10.85 -6.90
N GLY A 151 5.83 -11.81 -6.15
CA GLY A 151 6.55 -12.49 -5.07
C GLY A 151 7.82 -13.19 -5.57
N SER A 152 7.72 -13.92 -6.69
CA SER A 152 8.89 -14.55 -7.30
C SER A 152 9.95 -13.55 -7.79
N ILE A 153 9.53 -12.38 -8.29
CA ILE A 153 10.47 -11.31 -8.67
C ILE A 153 11.19 -10.79 -7.43
N THR A 154 10.45 -10.45 -6.38
CA THR A 154 11.02 -9.91 -5.14
C THR A 154 11.92 -10.90 -4.42
N GLU A 155 11.58 -12.18 -4.41
CA GLU A 155 12.42 -13.22 -3.85
C GLU A 155 13.76 -13.35 -4.60
N LYS A 156 13.74 -13.30 -5.93
CA LYS A 156 14.96 -13.30 -6.75
C LYS A 156 15.87 -12.11 -6.46
N ILE A 157 15.27 -10.93 -6.27
CA ILE A 157 16.00 -9.71 -5.88
C ILE A 157 16.62 -9.91 -4.49
N LEU A 158 15.81 -10.30 -3.50
CA LEU A 158 16.26 -10.52 -2.12
C LEU A 158 17.49 -11.47 -2.05
N ASN A 159 17.46 -12.55 -2.83
CA ASN A 159 18.55 -13.52 -2.87
C ASN A 159 19.84 -12.98 -3.50
N LYS A 160 19.77 -11.93 -4.32
CA LYS A 160 20.90 -11.32 -5.00
C LYS A 160 21.44 -10.07 -4.30
N LEU A 161 20.61 -9.44 -3.46
CA LEU A 161 21.03 -8.24 -2.73
C LEU A 161 22.18 -8.54 -1.74
N PRO A 162 23.11 -7.59 -1.56
CA PRO A 162 24.09 -7.62 -0.47
C PRO A 162 23.41 -7.78 0.89
N GLU A 163 24.03 -8.49 1.82
CA GLU A 163 23.44 -8.83 3.12
C GLU A 163 22.95 -7.59 3.90
N GLU A 164 23.74 -6.52 3.85
CA GLU A 164 23.43 -5.25 4.52
C GLU A 164 22.16 -4.55 3.99
N LYS A 165 21.71 -4.90 2.76
CA LYS A 165 20.51 -4.32 2.14
C LYS A 165 19.26 -5.20 2.30
N LYS A 166 19.41 -6.47 2.63
CA LYS A 166 18.30 -7.44 2.70
C LYS A 166 17.24 -7.06 3.71
N ALA A 167 17.62 -6.63 4.91
CA ALA A 167 16.67 -6.24 5.94
C ALA A 167 15.83 -5.02 5.51
N CYS A 168 16.48 -4.03 4.87
CA CYS A 168 15.79 -2.86 4.34
C CYS A 168 14.78 -3.26 3.24
N PHE A 169 15.22 -4.05 2.27
CA PHE A 169 14.36 -4.54 1.19
C PHE A 169 13.18 -5.36 1.71
N TYR A 170 13.43 -6.27 2.66
CA TYR A 170 12.39 -7.07 3.28
C TYR A 170 11.29 -6.20 3.87
N GLN A 171 11.61 -5.22 4.68
CA GLN A 171 10.65 -4.35 5.34
C GLN A 171 9.95 -3.38 4.37
N SER A 172 10.67 -2.84 3.40
CA SER A 172 10.17 -1.78 2.51
C SER A 172 9.27 -2.30 1.38
N LEU A 173 9.48 -3.54 0.93
CA LEU A 173 8.73 -4.09 -0.20
C LEU A 173 8.25 -5.53 0.03
N TYR A 174 9.14 -6.46 0.37
CA TYR A 174 8.85 -7.89 0.37
C TYR A 174 7.78 -8.28 1.39
N LEU A 175 7.84 -7.72 2.61
CA LEU A 175 6.90 -8.03 3.69
C LEU A 175 5.44 -7.77 3.30
N SER A 176 5.17 -6.69 2.54
CA SER A 176 3.81 -6.36 2.10
C SER A 176 3.23 -7.35 1.08
N LEU A 177 4.06 -8.20 0.49
CA LEU A 177 3.68 -9.14 -0.57
C LEU A 177 3.52 -10.58 -0.07
N ILE A 178 4.42 -11.06 0.79
CA ILE A 178 4.45 -12.48 1.19
C ILE A 178 3.24 -12.92 1.98
N HIS A 179 2.72 -12.09 2.88
CA HIS A 179 1.57 -12.44 3.72
C HIS A 179 0.22 -12.42 2.96
N ILE A 180 0.19 -11.91 1.73
CA ILE A 180 -1.00 -11.95 0.88
C ILE A 180 -1.01 -13.20 0.00
N SER A 181 0.17 -13.68 -0.39
CA SER A 181 0.32 -14.84 -1.27
C SER A 181 0.28 -16.19 -0.55
N GLU A 182 0.56 -16.19 0.75
CA GLU A 182 0.59 -17.39 1.59
C GLU A 182 -0.30 -17.17 2.83
N PRO A 183 -1.62 -17.33 2.70
CA PRO A 183 -2.50 -17.34 3.86
C PRO A 183 -2.13 -18.55 4.73
N THR A 184 -1.59 -18.29 5.91
CA THR A 184 -1.37 -19.29 6.97
C THR A 184 -2.69 -19.78 7.54
#